data_7eb1914f7c7915f93bac79b13590f3c4
#
_entry.id   7eb1914f7c7915f93bac79b13590f3c4
#
_cell.length_a   1.000
_cell.length_b   1.000
_cell.length_c   1.000
_cell.angle_alpha   90.00
_cell.angle_beta   90.00
_cell.angle_gamma   90.00
#
_symmetry.space_group_name_H-M   'P 1'
#
loop_
_entity.id
_entity.type
_entity.pdbx_description
1 polymer ?
#
loop_
_entity_poly.entity_id
_entity_poly.type
_entity_poly.pdbx_seq_one_letter_code
_entity_poly.pdbx_strand_id
1 'polypeptide(L)'
;KKHAKQPVIMKLSPNVTDITVMARAAGAGGADVLSLINTLTGMKIDINRKTFALANKTGGVSGPAVHPIAVRMVYEAANAVNVPIIGMGGIESAEDAIEMLLVGASAVSVGTANFYNPTVTMDIVDGIEAYMKQNHFASVQDMVGIVK
;
A
#
# COMPACT_ATOMS: atom_id res chain seq x y z
N LYS A 1 5.47 -21.67 0.72
CA LYS A 1 4.96 -22.11 -0.58
C LYS A 1 4.93 -23.64 -0.74
N LYS A 2 5.90 -24.39 -0.20
CA LYS A 2 6.00 -25.87 -0.35
C LYS A 2 4.68 -26.62 -0.01
N HIS A 3 3.89 -26.10 0.93
CA HIS A 3 2.65 -26.74 1.39
C HIS A 3 1.38 -25.95 0.99
N ALA A 4 1.52 -24.73 0.48
CA ALA A 4 0.38 -23.91 0.05
C ALA A 4 -0.02 -24.24 -1.39
N LYS A 5 -1.29 -24.64 -1.58
CA LYS A 5 -1.90 -24.80 -2.91
C LYS A 5 -2.52 -23.50 -3.42
N GLN A 6 -2.93 -22.62 -2.51
CA GLN A 6 -3.48 -21.32 -2.83
C GLN A 6 -2.37 -20.29 -3.14
N PRO A 7 -2.70 -19.19 -3.84
CA PRO A 7 -1.80 -18.05 -3.96
C PRO A 7 -1.38 -17.52 -2.58
N VAL A 8 -0.10 -17.19 -2.44
CA VAL A 8 0.48 -16.64 -1.20
C VAL A 8 0.75 -15.16 -1.43
N ILE A 9 0.02 -14.30 -0.72
CA ILE A 9 0.25 -12.85 -0.69
C ILE A 9 1.10 -12.53 0.54
N MET A 10 2.33 -12.03 0.33
CA MET A 10 3.22 -11.64 1.42
C MET A 10 3.07 -10.16 1.71
N LYS A 11 2.61 -9.83 2.93
CA LYS A 11 2.47 -8.43 3.37
C LYS A 11 3.75 -7.94 4.04
N LEU A 12 4.35 -6.88 3.47
CA LEU A 12 5.61 -6.32 3.93
C LEU A 12 5.40 -5.18 4.95
N SER A 13 6.29 -5.15 5.95
CA SER A 13 6.35 -4.07 6.93
C SER A 13 7.16 -2.90 6.39
N PRO A 14 6.71 -1.63 6.61
CA PRO A 14 7.49 -0.44 6.27
C PRO A 14 8.60 -0.13 7.30
N ASN A 15 8.62 -0.84 8.44
CA ASN A 15 9.54 -0.57 9.54
C ASN A 15 10.91 -1.24 9.29
N VAL A 16 11.48 -0.96 8.14
CA VAL A 16 12.75 -1.49 7.64
C VAL A 16 13.57 -0.38 7.00
N THR A 17 14.87 -0.55 6.93
CA THR A 17 15.76 0.43 6.28
C THR A 17 15.63 0.40 4.76
N ASP A 18 15.49 -0.81 4.18
CA ASP A 18 15.39 -1.03 2.74
C ASP A 18 14.30 -2.06 2.45
N ILE A 19 13.21 -1.62 1.83
CA ILE A 19 12.06 -2.46 1.48
C ILE A 19 12.41 -3.43 0.34
N THR A 20 13.38 -3.11 -0.51
CA THR A 20 13.75 -3.94 -1.65
C THR A 20 14.37 -5.27 -1.22
N VAL A 21 15.10 -5.27 -0.11
CA VAL A 21 15.67 -6.49 0.49
C VAL A 21 14.54 -7.44 0.89
N MET A 22 13.50 -6.92 1.53
CA MET A 22 12.33 -7.70 1.94
C MET A 22 11.53 -8.19 0.74
N ALA A 23 11.33 -7.33 -0.26
CA ALA A 23 10.63 -7.69 -1.50
C ALA A 23 11.34 -8.83 -2.24
N ARG A 24 12.65 -8.74 -2.44
CA ARG A 24 13.46 -9.80 -3.08
C ARG A 24 13.44 -11.10 -2.29
N ALA A 25 13.57 -11.04 -0.96
CA ALA A 25 13.51 -12.23 -0.12
C ALA A 25 12.14 -12.93 -0.20
N ALA A 26 11.05 -12.17 -0.20
CA ALA A 26 9.70 -12.71 -0.33
C ALA A 26 9.46 -13.31 -1.73
N GLY A 27 9.90 -12.66 -2.79
CA GLY A 27 9.84 -13.18 -4.16
C GLY A 27 10.65 -14.47 -4.32
N ALA A 28 11.90 -14.49 -3.85
CA ALA A 28 12.74 -15.69 -3.84
C ALA A 28 12.14 -16.83 -3.00
N GLY A 29 11.41 -16.51 -1.93
CA GLY A 29 10.65 -17.45 -1.10
C GLY A 29 9.40 -18.04 -1.79
N GLY A 30 9.04 -17.55 -2.99
CA GLY A 30 7.92 -18.00 -3.79
C GLY A 30 6.59 -17.32 -3.45
N ALA A 31 6.61 -16.08 -2.98
CA ALA A 31 5.39 -15.28 -2.91
C ALA A 31 4.83 -15.06 -4.31
N ASP A 32 3.52 -15.25 -4.48
CA ASP A 32 2.83 -15.02 -5.76
C ASP A 32 2.49 -13.54 -5.95
N VAL A 33 2.27 -12.82 -4.84
CA VAL A 33 1.94 -11.39 -4.80
C VAL A 33 2.59 -10.78 -3.56
N LEU A 34 3.05 -9.55 -3.67
CA LEU A 34 3.40 -8.72 -2.50
C LEU A 34 2.27 -7.75 -2.18
N SER A 35 2.08 -7.44 -0.91
CA SER A 35 1.26 -6.32 -0.49
C SER A 35 2.05 -5.43 0.45
N LEU A 36 2.01 -4.13 0.24
CA LEU A 36 2.70 -3.16 1.08
C LEU A 36 2.01 -1.80 1.04
N ILE A 37 1.98 -1.07 2.13
CA ILE A 37 2.73 -1.29 3.36
C ILE A 37 1.81 -1.67 4.53
N ASN A 38 2.37 -2.30 5.57
CA ASN A 38 1.74 -2.33 6.88
C ASN A 38 1.89 -0.95 7.55
N THR A 39 1.37 -0.77 8.75
CA THR A 39 1.46 0.51 9.49
C THR A 39 2.90 0.82 9.92
N LEU A 40 3.23 2.11 9.96
CA LEU A 40 4.45 2.58 10.61
C LEU A 40 4.30 2.49 12.13
N THR A 41 5.38 2.17 12.83
CA THR A 41 5.37 2.12 14.29
C THR A 41 5.43 3.53 14.85
N GLY A 42 4.46 3.88 15.68
CA GLY A 42 4.38 5.16 16.38
C GLY A 42 4.07 4.98 17.86
N MET A 43 4.02 6.10 18.58
CA MET A 43 3.71 6.16 20.01
C MET A 43 2.86 7.39 20.33
N LYS A 44 1.95 7.25 21.29
CA LYS A 44 1.19 8.37 21.84
C LYS A 44 1.32 8.40 23.37
N ILE A 45 1.63 9.55 23.92
CA ILE A 45 1.68 9.79 25.36
C ILE A 45 0.42 10.55 25.81
N ASP A 46 -0.19 10.08 26.88
CA ASP A 46 -1.19 10.82 27.65
C ASP A 46 -0.45 11.77 28.61
N ILE A 47 -0.40 13.04 28.25
CA ILE A 47 0.35 14.06 28.99
C ILE A 47 -0.25 14.36 30.37
N ASN A 48 -1.57 14.16 30.52
CA ASN A 48 -2.27 14.42 31.79
C ASN A 48 -1.99 13.28 32.78
N ARG A 49 -2.08 12.03 32.32
CA ARG A 49 -1.81 10.83 33.10
C ARG A 49 -0.33 10.50 33.22
N LYS A 50 0.54 11.17 32.43
CA LYS A 50 2.00 10.94 32.33
C LYS A 50 2.34 9.48 32.09
N THR A 51 1.62 8.84 31.16
CA THR A 51 1.75 7.43 30.81
C THR A 51 1.51 7.20 29.32
N PHE A 52 1.69 5.97 28.86
CA PHE A 52 1.37 5.60 27.48
C PHE A 52 -0.15 5.63 27.24
N ALA A 53 -0.57 6.19 26.11
CA ALA A 53 -1.98 6.19 25.70
C ALA A 53 -2.45 4.79 25.25
N LEU A 54 -1.51 3.96 24.76
CA LEU A 54 -1.77 2.59 24.32
C LEU A 54 -1.18 1.59 25.33
N ALA A 55 -1.91 0.52 25.63
CA ALA A 55 -1.46 -0.53 26.53
C ALA A 55 -0.14 -1.18 26.08
N ASN A 56 0.04 -1.35 24.77
CA ASN A 56 1.26 -1.90 24.16
C ASN A 56 2.38 -0.87 23.97
N LYS A 57 2.24 0.35 24.52
CA LYS A 57 3.17 1.48 24.42
C LYS A 57 3.28 2.06 23.00
N THR A 58 3.42 1.20 22.00
CA THR A 58 3.47 1.57 20.58
C THR A 58 2.23 1.09 19.84
N GLY A 59 1.95 1.68 18.68
CA GLY A 59 0.86 1.31 17.79
C GLY A 59 1.16 1.66 16.35
N GLY A 60 0.28 1.25 15.45
CA GLY A 60 0.40 1.53 14.04
C GLY A 60 -0.10 2.93 13.69
N VAL A 61 0.71 3.67 12.93
CA VAL A 61 0.32 4.93 12.28
C VAL A 61 -0.20 4.60 10.89
N SER A 62 -1.43 5.04 10.58
CA SER A 62 -2.08 4.91 9.27
C SER A 62 -2.78 6.22 8.89
N GLY A 63 -3.43 6.25 7.73
CA GLY A 63 -4.11 7.44 7.20
C GLY A 63 -3.22 8.23 6.24
N PRO A 64 -3.68 9.41 5.74
CA PRO A 64 -3.07 10.11 4.62
C PRO A 64 -1.59 10.49 4.85
N ALA A 65 -1.19 10.72 6.09
CA ALA A 65 0.19 11.07 6.42
C ALA A 65 1.23 10.01 6.03
N VAL A 66 0.83 8.73 5.88
CA VAL A 66 1.74 7.65 5.47
C VAL A 66 1.77 7.44 3.96
N HIS A 67 0.87 8.08 3.20
CA HIS A 67 0.73 7.86 1.76
C HIS A 67 2.02 8.08 0.98
N PRO A 68 2.74 9.19 1.09
CA PRO A 68 3.97 9.41 0.32
C PRO A 68 5.08 8.39 0.66
N ILE A 69 5.08 7.86 1.88
CA ILE A 69 6.01 6.79 2.27
C ILE A 69 5.62 5.48 1.58
N ALA A 70 4.33 5.18 1.54
CA ALA A 70 3.80 3.98 0.89
C ALA A 70 4.06 4.01 -0.63
N VAL A 71 3.80 5.14 -1.29
CA VAL A 71 4.07 5.36 -2.73
C VAL A 71 5.54 5.08 -3.04
N ARG A 72 6.48 5.67 -2.29
CA ARG A 72 7.91 5.42 -2.45
C ARG A 72 8.26 3.94 -2.30
N MET A 73 7.75 3.28 -1.26
CA MET A 73 8.06 1.87 -1.01
C MET A 73 7.47 0.94 -2.08
N VAL A 74 6.28 1.25 -2.60
CA VAL A 74 5.69 0.52 -3.74
C VAL A 74 6.57 0.67 -4.98
N TYR A 75 7.00 1.90 -5.29
CA TYR A 75 7.92 2.16 -6.40
C TYR A 75 9.23 1.36 -6.28
N GLU A 76 9.88 1.42 -5.12
CA GLU A 76 11.12 0.69 -4.86
C GLU A 76 10.94 -0.83 -4.99
N ALA A 77 9.85 -1.37 -4.43
CA ALA A 77 9.55 -2.80 -4.51
C ALA A 77 9.22 -3.23 -5.94
N ALA A 78 8.41 -2.45 -6.69
CA ALA A 78 8.05 -2.76 -8.08
C ALA A 78 9.27 -2.80 -9.00
N ASN A 79 10.27 -1.95 -8.75
CA ASN A 79 11.53 -1.99 -9.49
C ASN A 79 12.49 -3.10 -9.02
N ALA A 80 12.22 -3.74 -7.90
CA ALA A 80 13.10 -4.77 -7.32
C ALA A 80 12.68 -6.21 -7.66
N VAL A 81 11.40 -6.45 -7.97
CA VAL A 81 10.84 -7.79 -8.22
C VAL A 81 9.83 -7.78 -9.37
N ASN A 82 9.57 -8.96 -9.94
CA ASN A 82 8.62 -9.14 -11.06
C ASN A 82 7.28 -9.76 -10.62
N VAL A 83 6.96 -9.75 -9.32
CA VAL A 83 5.66 -10.25 -8.83
C VAL A 83 4.67 -9.09 -8.69
N PRO A 84 3.37 -9.30 -8.92
CA PRO A 84 2.36 -8.28 -8.75
C PRO A 84 2.37 -7.68 -7.34
N ILE A 85 2.03 -6.38 -7.23
CA ILE A 85 2.02 -5.66 -5.97
C ILE A 85 0.62 -5.10 -5.69
N ILE A 86 0.14 -5.29 -4.46
CA ILE A 86 -1.03 -4.59 -3.93
C ILE A 86 -0.53 -3.42 -3.10
N GLY A 87 -0.71 -2.19 -3.61
CA GLY A 87 -0.35 -0.95 -2.92
C GLY A 87 -1.38 -0.58 -1.85
N MET A 88 -0.92 -0.24 -0.66
CA MET A 88 -1.78 0.23 0.42
C MET A 88 -1.04 1.19 1.36
N GLY A 89 -1.76 2.15 1.91
CA GLY A 89 -1.25 3.13 2.88
C GLY A 89 -1.72 4.54 2.53
N GLY A 90 -2.62 5.08 3.34
CA GLY A 90 -3.09 6.45 3.26
C GLY A 90 -3.96 6.79 2.04
N ILE A 91 -4.45 5.81 1.31
CA ILE A 91 -5.34 6.02 0.16
C ILE A 91 -6.70 6.48 0.68
N GLU A 92 -7.15 7.67 0.25
CA GLU A 92 -8.47 8.23 0.58
C GLU A 92 -9.17 8.91 -0.60
N SER A 93 -8.50 8.97 -1.76
CA SER A 93 -9.02 9.53 -3.00
C SER A 93 -8.65 8.66 -4.21
N ALA A 94 -9.25 8.98 -5.37
CA ALA A 94 -8.87 8.36 -6.64
C ALA A 94 -7.43 8.73 -7.04
N GLU A 95 -7.02 9.95 -6.77
CA GLU A 95 -5.67 10.46 -7.05
C GLU A 95 -4.62 9.62 -6.31
N ASP A 96 -4.83 9.34 -5.02
CA ASP A 96 -3.93 8.49 -4.23
C ASP A 96 -3.84 7.07 -4.82
N ALA A 97 -4.97 6.50 -5.22
CA ALA A 97 -5.00 5.17 -5.84
C ALA A 97 -4.27 5.16 -7.18
N ILE A 98 -4.44 6.22 -7.99
CA ILE A 98 -3.76 6.39 -9.27
C ILE A 98 -2.25 6.53 -9.06
N GLU A 99 -1.78 7.30 -8.07
CA GLU A 99 -0.35 7.38 -7.72
C GLU A 99 0.24 5.99 -7.47
N MET A 100 -0.45 5.14 -6.68
CA MET A 100 -0.01 3.77 -6.42
C MET A 100 0.10 2.93 -7.71
N LEU A 101 -0.89 3.04 -8.61
CA LEU A 101 -0.87 2.32 -9.89
C LEU A 101 0.28 2.81 -10.77
N LEU A 102 0.45 4.11 -10.90
CA LEU A 102 1.50 4.72 -11.74
C LEU A 102 2.91 4.33 -11.32
N VAL A 103 3.15 4.09 -10.02
CA VAL A 103 4.47 3.66 -9.50
C VAL A 103 4.66 2.14 -9.46
N GLY A 104 3.66 1.35 -9.90
CA GLY A 104 3.83 -0.10 -10.11
C GLY A 104 2.95 -1.02 -9.28
N ALA A 105 2.00 -0.49 -8.50
CA ALA A 105 0.98 -1.35 -7.92
C ALA A 105 0.03 -1.89 -9.01
N SER A 106 -0.23 -3.19 -9.00
CA SER A 106 -1.19 -3.84 -9.89
C SER A 106 -2.63 -3.77 -9.37
N ALA A 107 -2.78 -3.49 -8.08
CA ALA A 107 -4.04 -3.26 -7.39
C ALA A 107 -3.80 -2.38 -6.16
N VAL A 108 -4.86 -1.80 -5.62
CA VAL A 108 -4.81 -0.98 -4.40
C VAL A 108 -5.73 -1.54 -3.31
N SER A 109 -5.41 -1.22 -2.06
CA SER A 109 -6.22 -1.59 -0.90
C SER A 109 -6.45 -0.38 -0.01
N VAL A 110 -7.72 -0.05 0.22
CA VAL A 110 -8.16 1.08 1.04
C VAL A 110 -8.46 0.60 2.46
N GLY A 111 -7.82 1.20 3.44
CA GLY A 111 -7.97 0.83 4.85
C GLY A 111 -8.70 1.90 5.66
N THR A 112 -7.94 2.78 6.29
CA THR A 112 -8.41 3.77 7.27
C THR A 112 -9.58 4.63 6.78
N ALA A 113 -9.57 5.04 5.50
CA ALA A 113 -10.60 5.89 4.92
C ALA A 113 -12.01 5.30 5.03
N ASN A 114 -12.17 3.97 4.99
CA ASN A 114 -13.48 3.32 5.15
C ASN A 114 -14.15 3.59 6.50
N PHE A 115 -13.39 3.97 7.54
CA PHE A 115 -13.97 4.23 8.87
C PHE A 115 -14.73 5.55 8.95
N TYR A 116 -14.40 6.53 8.09
CA TYR A 116 -15.08 7.83 8.07
C TYR A 116 -15.80 8.12 6.75
N ASN A 117 -15.47 7.43 5.67
CA ASN A 117 -16.19 7.45 4.40
C ASN A 117 -16.46 6.02 3.91
N PRO A 118 -17.61 5.40 4.25
CA PRO A 118 -17.90 4.02 3.87
C PRO A 118 -18.04 3.80 2.36
N THR A 119 -18.25 4.85 1.57
CA THR A 119 -18.40 4.78 0.09
C THR A 119 -17.08 5.07 -0.65
N VAL A 120 -15.99 5.40 0.06
CA VAL A 120 -14.73 5.84 -0.54
C VAL A 120 -14.19 4.90 -1.62
N THR A 121 -14.41 3.60 -1.47
CA THR A 121 -13.94 2.63 -2.47
C THR A 121 -14.69 2.74 -3.79
N MET A 122 -15.97 3.10 -3.75
CA MET A 122 -16.76 3.36 -4.97
C MET A 122 -16.32 4.67 -5.62
N ASP A 123 -16.16 5.73 -4.81
CA ASP A 123 -15.66 7.03 -5.27
C ASP A 123 -14.28 6.89 -5.97
N ILE A 124 -13.41 6.05 -5.42
CA ILE A 124 -12.08 5.74 -6.00
C ILE A 124 -12.22 5.01 -7.34
N VAL A 125 -13.11 4.00 -7.44
CA VAL A 125 -13.33 3.26 -8.68
C VAL A 125 -13.84 4.20 -9.78
N ASP A 126 -14.84 5.04 -9.47
CA ASP A 126 -15.39 6.01 -10.42
C ASP A 126 -14.33 7.04 -10.86
N GLY A 127 -13.49 7.49 -9.93
CA GLY A 127 -12.39 8.41 -10.21
C GLY A 127 -11.29 7.80 -11.09
N ILE A 128 -10.91 6.54 -10.85
CA ILE A 128 -9.97 5.82 -11.73
C ILE A 128 -10.54 5.68 -13.14
N GLU A 129 -11.83 5.33 -13.26
CA GLU A 129 -12.48 5.23 -14.57
C GLU A 129 -12.50 6.58 -15.31
N ALA A 130 -12.82 7.67 -14.60
CA ALA A 130 -12.77 9.02 -15.15
C ALA A 130 -11.37 9.41 -15.63
N TYR A 131 -10.35 9.14 -14.83
CA TYR A 131 -8.93 9.39 -15.18
C TYR A 131 -8.50 8.60 -16.42
N MET A 132 -8.88 7.32 -16.50
CA MET A 132 -8.58 6.47 -17.66
C MET A 132 -9.22 7.05 -18.94
N LYS A 133 -10.48 7.45 -18.88
CA LYS A 133 -11.18 8.08 -20.03
C LYS A 133 -10.50 9.36 -20.47
N GLN A 134 -10.14 10.22 -19.51
CA GLN A 134 -9.48 11.50 -19.78
C GLN A 134 -8.10 11.33 -20.42
N ASN A 135 -7.36 10.31 -20.01
CA ASN A 135 -5.98 10.06 -20.46
C ASN A 135 -5.88 8.97 -21.55
N HIS A 136 -7.01 8.50 -22.07
CA HIS A 136 -7.09 7.49 -23.14
C HIS A 136 -6.43 6.15 -22.82
N PHE A 137 -6.43 5.72 -21.55
CA PHE A 137 -6.03 4.39 -21.17
C PHE A 137 -7.12 3.37 -21.46
N ALA A 138 -6.79 2.26 -22.13
CA ALA A 138 -7.74 1.20 -22.44
C ALA A 138 -7.99 0.28 -21.23
N SER A 139 -7.01 0.14 -20.34
CA SER A 139 -7.08 -0.69 -19.14
C SER A 139 -6.26 -0.10 -17.99
N VAL A 140 -6.54 -0.55 -16.75
CA VAL A 140 -5.72 -0.21 -15.57
C VAL A 140 -4.27 -0.67 -15.76
N GLN A 141 -4.05 -1.81 -16.44
CA GLN A 141 -2.73 -2.33 -16.72
C GLN A 141 -1.85 -1.35 -17.52
N ASP A 142 -2.45 -0.53 -18.37
CA ASP A 142 -1.71 0.47 -19.16
C ASP A 142 -1.14 1.60 -18.29
N MET A 143 -1.66 1.75 -17.06
CA MET A 143 -1.20 2.74 -16.10
C MET A 143 -0.12 2.19 -15.17
N VAL A 144 -0.04 0.86 -15.02
CA VAL A 144 0.82 0.24 -13.99
C VAL A 144 2.30 0.44 -14.33
N GLY A 145 2.99 1.17 -13.45
CA GLY A 145 4.44 1.33 -13.51
C GLY A 145 4.95 2.19 -14.67
N ILE A 146 4.17 3.14 -15.17
CA ILE A 146 4.62 4.06 -16.24
C ILE A 146 5.55 5.16 -15.71
N VAL A 147 5.52 5.45 -14.40
CA VAL A 147 6.50 6.32 -13.74
C VAL A 147 7.76 5.50 -13.47
N LYS A 148 8.87 5.90 -14.12
CA LYS A 148 10.19 5.26 -14.04
C LYS A 148 11.23 6.17 -13.42
#